data_52b35c1306aaa66d5df9fd84f9da6dd2
#
_entry.id   52b35c1306aaa66d5df9fd84f9da6dd2
#
_cell.length_a   1.000
_cell.length_b   1.000
_cell.length_c   1.000
_cell.angle_alpha   90.00
_cell.angle_beta   90.00
_cell.angle_gamma   90.00
#
_symmetry.space_group_name_H-M   'P 1'
#
loop_
_entity.id
_entity.type
_entity.pdbx_description
1 polymer ?
#
loop_
_entity_poly.entity_id
_entity_poly.type
_entity_poly.pdbx_seq_one_letter_code
_entity_poly.pdbx_strand_id
1 'polypeptide(L)'
;FEEIKGRIKLDDESLPYTDKKYIYWTKTTKKTNYAIKLRRKIGSNEIEEYWSGEKERKKLNAEYFGIGDLEVSNNDEMLAYSLDLKGSEYFTIYVRKISDNKIISDKIHETSGSVTWSLDDKYIFYSKLDEHHRPRKIYRHQIGTKTKDDQLIYEEKDEGFTCAISMSSDEKYFFISTSDHTTSEIYFFDVNDLSPKPKLFRKRQKEIRYSVDSWKENFFIHTNLDAEDFKICICKHGDINNWQDYIPATKGVLIGGFDLLNEWMVRSELRDALTKLYVKNLKTNKEEDLVITDEKVITPGASLMQKDRNTNKLYIAYNSPKTPGKSYIYDIVTKEKKLVKEEIVPSGHLPNDYIVERLNCDSHDGRKIPLTVTRHKKTKLDGSANLLLYAYGSYGSSMGPGFSSSRLSLINRDIIWVTAHIRGGMERGMNWWKEGKM
;
A
#
# COMPACT_ATOMS: atom_id res chain seq x y z
N PHE A 1 20.33 -22.17 -5.22
CA PHE A 1 19.37 -21.40 -6.04
C PHE A 1 18.10 -22.22 -6.32
N GLU A 2 18.19 -23.44 -6.87
CA GLU A 2 17.03 -24.28 -7.20
C GLU A 2 16.18 -24.64 -5.96
N GLU A 3 16.80 -24.82 -4.80
CA GLU A 3 16.06 -25.02 -3.53
C GLU A 3 15.18 -23.80 -3.19
N ILE A 4 15.71 -22.59 -3.30
CA ILE A 4 14.96 -21.35 -3.05
C ILE A 4 13.82 -21.20 -4.07
N LYS A 5 14.10 -21.44 -5.35
CA LYS A 5 13.12 -21.41 -6.43
C LYS A 5 12.00 -22.43 -6.22
N GLY A 6 12.34 -23.63 -5.76
CA GLY A 6 11.37 -24.70 -5.46
C GLY A 6 10.43 -24.38 -4.28
N ARG A 7 10.71 -23.33 -3.50
CA ARG A 7 9.84 -22.85 -2.43
C ARG A 7 8.78 -21.87 -2.89
N ILE A 8 8.84 -21.40 -4.14
CA ILE A 8 7.96 -20.37 -4.69
C ILE A 8 6.84 -21.05 -5.48
N LYS A 9 5.59 -20.78 -5.12
CA LYS A 9 4.41 -21.16 -5.90
C LYS A 9 4.26 -20.22 -7.08
N LEU A 10 4.57 -20.70 -8.30
CA LEU A 10 4.54 -19.88 -9.52
C LEU A 10 3.14 -19.74 -10.11
N ASP A 11 2.32 -20.81 -10.04
CA ASP A 11 0.93 -20.79 -10.50
C ASP A 11 0.04 -20.39 -9.31
N ASP A 12 -0.41 -19.12 -9.26
CA ASP A 12 -1.21 -18.60 -8.15
C ASP A 12 -2.23 -17.55 -8.63
N GLU A 13 -3.26 -17.32 -7.82
CA GLU A 13 -4.25 -16.28 -8.04
C GLU A 13 -4.37 -15.39 -6.80
N SER A 14 -4.52 -14.07 -7.01
CA SER A 14 -4.75 -13.13 -5.92
C SER A 14 -6.12 -13.34 -5.28
N LEU A 15 -6.35 -12.74 -4.11
CA LEU A 15 -7.71 -12.56 -3.61
C LEU A 15 -8.52 -11.72 -4.60
N PRO A 16 -9.82 -12.03 -4.78
CA PRO A 16 -10.69 -11.24 -5.62
C PRO A 16 -11.03 -9.88 -4.99
N TYR A 17 -11.21 -8.89 -5.85
CA TYR A 17 -11.65 -7.55 -5.47
C TYR A 17 -12.89 -7.18 -6.31
N THR A 18 -13.95 -6.71 -5.66
CA THR A 18 -15.19 -6.32 -6.34
C THR A 18 -15.18 -4.82 -6.61
N ASP A 19 -15.41 -4.46 -7.87
CA ASP A 19 -15.65 -3.07 -8.26
C ASP A 19 -16.82 -3.01 -9.24
N LYS A 20 -17.78 -2.11 -8.97
CA LYS A 20 -19.00 -1.89 -9.77
C LYS A 20 -19.69 -3.21 -10.14
N LYS A 21 -19.61 -3.62 -11.43
CA LYS A 21 -20.30 -4.79 -11.96
C LYS A 21 -19.44 -6.05 -12.03
N TYR A 22 -18.14 -5.94 -11.70
CA TYR A 22 -17.19 -7.03 -11.88
C TYR A 22 -16.44 -7.39 -10.60
N ILE A 23 -15.96 -8.62 -10.60
CA ILE A 23 -15.00 -9.15 -9.65
C ILE A 23 -13.69 -9.31 -10.41
N TYR A 24 -12.63 -8.72 -9.90
CA TYR A 24 -11.29 -8.66 -10.48
C TYR A 24 -10.30 -9.49 -9.68
N TRP A 25 -9.36 -10.14 -10.36
CA TRP A 25 -8.21 -10.79 -9.73
C TRP A 25 -7.03 -10.91 -10.68
N THR A 26 -5.90 -11.25 -10.12
CA THR A 26 -4.65 -11.43 -10.86
C THR A 26 -4.22 -12.89 -10.81
N LYS A 27 -3.79 -13.42 -11.94
CA LYS A 27 -3.23 -14.77 -12.07
C LYS A 27 -1.77 -14.70 -12.50
N THR A 28 -0.92 -15.46 -11.81
CA THR A 28 0.46 -15.71 -12.21
C THR A 28 0.60 -17.13 -12.71
N THR A 29 1.54 -17.39 -13.62
CA THR A 29 1.80 -18.72 -14.15
C THR A 29 3.30 -18.93 -14.31
N LYS A 30 3.74 -20.19 -14.19
CA LYS A 30 5.14 -20.57 -14.42
C LYS A 30 5.59 -20.40 -15.89
N LYS A 31 4.65 -20.15 -16.81
CA LYS A 31 4.91 -20.03 -18.26
C LYS A 31 5.17 -18.60 -18.70
N THR A 32 4.89 -17.61 -17.85
CA THR A 32 4.98 -16.19 -18.19
C THR A 32 5.67 -15.41 -17.07
N ASN A 33 6.37 -14.34 -17.44
CA ASN A 33 7.02 -13.44 -16.46
C ASN A 33 6.06 -12.37 -15.94
N TYR A 34 4.94 -12.16 -16.61
CA TYR A 34 3.97 -11.11 -16.29
C TYR A 34 2.63 -11.70 -15.89
N ALA A 35 1.99 -11.05 -14.94
CA ALA A 35 0.68 -11.44 -14.46
C ALA A 35 -0.40 -11.24 -15.54
N ILE A 36 -1.46 -12.03 -15.42
CA ILE A 36 -2.69 -11.92 -16.20
C ILE A 36 -3.75 -11.29 -15.32
N LYS A 37 -4.45 -10.28 -15.82
CA LYS A 37 -5.56 -9.63 -15.16
C LYS A 37 -6.86 -10.20 -15.65
N LEU A 38 -7.63 -10.74 -14.74
CA LEU A 38 -8.87 -11.44 -14.98
C LEU A 38 -10.02 -10.70 -14.31
N ARG A 39 -11.20 -10.77 -14.93
CA ARG A 39 -12.44 -10.31 -14.32
C ARG A 39 -13.60 -11.22 -14.71
N ARG A 40 -14.64 -11.18 -13.91
CA ARG A 40 -15.95 -11.78 -14.27
C ARG A 40 -17.07 -10.88 -13.79
N LYS A 41 -18.14 -10.83 -14.53
CA LYS A 41 -19.33 -10.07 -14.12
C LYS A 41 -19.97 -10.73 -12.88
N ILE A 42 -20.45 -9.91 -11.94
CA ILE A 42 -21.16 -10.41 -10.76
C ILE A 42 -22.37 -11.25 -11.24
N GLY A 43 -22.51 -12.46 -10.68
CA GLY A 43 -23.57 -13.39 -11.06
C GLY A 43 -23.27 -14.24 -12.32
N SER A 44 -22.14 -14.01 -13.01
CA SER A 44 -21.70 -14.84 -14.14
C SER A 44 -20.54 -15.76 -13.74
N ASN A 45 -20.41 -16.89 -14.44
CA ASN A 45 -19.23 -17.77 -14.35
C ASN A 45 -18.24 -17.54 -15.49
N GLU A 46 -18.56 -16.68 -16.45
CA GLU A 46 -17.69 -16.37 -17.57
C GLU A 46 -16.52 -15.49 -17.12
N ILE A 47 -15.31 -15.98 -17.37
CA ILE A 47 -14.06 -15.29 -17.01
C ILE A 47 -13.51 -14.60 -18.26
N GLU A 48 -13.24 -13.32 -18.12
CA GLU A 48 -12.63 -12.47 -19.13
C GLU A 48 -11.19 -12.14 -18.75
N GLU A 49 -10.25 -12.39 -19.65
CA GLU A 49 -8.90 -11.82 -19.57
C GLU A 49 -8.95 -10.41 -20.16
N TYR A 50 -8.94 -9.38 -19.30
CA TYR A 50 -9.00 -8.01 -19.79
C TYR A 50 -7.63 -7.37 -20.00
N TRP A 51 -6.54 -8.00 -19.46
CA TRP A 51 -5.16 -7.58 -19.72
C TRP A 51 -4.17 -8.71 -19.47
N SER A 52 -3.09 -8.73 -20.27
CA SER A 52 -1.98 -9.68 -20.12
C SER A 52 -0.66 -8.99 -20.46
N GLY A 53 0.23 -8.86 -19.48
CA GLY A 53 1.53 -8.24 -19.69
C GLY A 53 2.40 -8.98 -20.71
N GLU A 54 2.34 -10.31 -20.74
CA GLU A 54 3.09 -11.10 -21.70
C GLU A 54 2.60 -10.88 -23.16
N LYS A 55 1.28 -10.76 -23.36
CA LYS A 55 0.72 -10.45 -24.68
C LYS A 55 1.09 -9.03 -25.14
N GLU A 56 1.00 -8.05 -24.22
CA GLU A 56 1.39 -6.67 -24.54
C GLU A 56 2.89 -6.56 -24.85
N ARG A 57 3.76 -7.18 -24.06
CA ARG A 57 5.20 -7.20 -24.29
C ARG A 57 5.54 -7.76 -25.68
N LYS A 58 4.94 -8.89 -26.03
CA LYS A 58 5.14 -9.53 -27.36
C LYS A 58 4.63 -8.65 -28.50
N LYS A 59 3.42 -8.08 -28.36
CA LYS A 59 2.82 -7.19 -29.35
C LYS A 59 3.71 -5.96 -29.62
N LEU A 60 4.33 -5.41 -28.59
CA LEU A 60 5.21 -4.24 -28.67
C LEU A 60 6.65 -4.59 -29.06
N ASN A 61 6.99 -5.89 -29.14
CA ASN A 61 8.38 -6.38 -29.33
C ASN A 61 9.37 -5.70 -28.37
N ALA A 62 8.99 -5.56 -27.11
CA ALA A 62 9.76 -4.80 -26.13
C ALA A 62 10.87 -5.66 -25.51
N GLU A 63 12.10 -5.14 -25.51
CA GLU A 63 13.24 -5.74 -24.81
C GLU A 63 13.10 -5.55 -23.31
N TYR A 64 12.78 -4.31 -22.87
CA TYR A 64 12.41 -3.97 -21.51
C TYR A 64 10.90 -3.73 -21.45
N PHE A 65 10.26 -4.17 -20.35
CA PHE A 65 8.82 -4.01 -20.17
C PHE A 65 8.48 -3.77 -18.70
N GLY A 66 8.45 -2.51 -18.30
CA GLY A 66 7.99 -2.04 -17.00
C GLY A 66 6.51 -1.70 -17.05
N ILE A 67 5.75 -2.18 -16.07
CA ILE A 67 4.34 -1.89 -15.90
C ILE A 67 4.22 -0.90 -14.75
N GLY A 68 3.56 0.24 -15.00
CA GLY A 68 3.18 1.19 -13.97
C GLY A 68 1.79 0.87 -13.41
N ASP A 69 0.79 1.65 -13.78
CA ASP A 69 -0.57 1.51 -13.32
C ASP A 69 -1.49 0.78 -14.32
N LEU A 70 -2.58 0.21 -13.81
CA LEU A 70 -3.67 -0.39 -14.61
C LEU A 70 -5.00 -0.06 -13.92
N GLU A 71 -5.72 0.91 -14.45
CA GLU A 71 -6.98 1.40 -13.89
C GLU A 71 -8.14 1.24 -14.86
N VAL A 72 -9.15 0.47 -14.46
CA VAL A 72 -10.40 0.31 -15.21
C VAL A 72 -11.30 1.50 -14.94
N SER A 73 -11.98 2.01 -16.00
CA SER A 73 -12.95 3.09 -15.88
C SER A 73 -14.17 2.71 -15.02
N ASN A 74 -14.90 3.69 -14.47
CA ASN A 74 -16.03 3.45 -13.58
C ASN A 74 -17.20 2.71 -14.26
N ASN A 75 -17.31 2.81 -15.60
CA ASN A 75 -18.31 2.07 -16.39
C ASN A 75 -17.87 0.65 -16.79
N ASP A 76 -16.65 0.22 -16.39
CA ASP A 76 -16.03 -1.08 -16.70
C ASP A 76 -15.67 -1.31 -18.17
N GLU A 77 -15.68 -0.28 -19.03
CA GLU A 77 -15.50 -0.42 -20.48
C GLU A 77 -14.10 -0.10 -21.00
N MET A 78 -13.37 0.74 -20.27
CA MET A 78 -12.05 1.23 -20.66
C MET A 78 -10.97 0.84 -19.65
N LEU A 79 -9.75 0.73 -20.16
CA LEU A 79 -8.55 0.51 -19.37
C LEU A 79 -7.53 1.61 -19.66
N ALA A 80 -7.15 2.38 -18.64
CA ALA A 80 -5.97 3.21 -18.65
C ALA A 80 -4.80 2.43 -18.04
N TYR A 81 -3.66 2.37 -18.74
CA TYR A 81 -2.48 1.67 -18.25
C TYR A 81 -1.21 2.37 -18.70
N SER A 82 -0.15 2.17 -17.97
CA SER A 82 1.13 2.82 -18.25
C SER A 82 2.27 1.83 -18.37
N LEU A 83 3.18 2.10 -19.29
CA LEU A 83 4.33 1.26 -19.60
C LEU A 83 5.60 2.09 -19.69
N ASP A 84 6.69 1.57 -19.13
CA ASP A 84 8.05 1.96 -19.47
C ASP A 84 8.67 0.86 -20.36
N LEU A 85 9.06 1.23 -21.57
CA LEU A 85 9.62 0.29 -22.56
C LEU A 85 11.16 0.44 -22.72
N LYS A 86 11.77 1.28 -21.89
CA LYS A 86 13.21 1.61 -21.98
C LYS A 86 13.98 1.36 -20.68
N GLY A 87 13.30 1.14 -19.55
CA GLY A 87 13.92 1.10 -18.22
C GLY A 87 14.35 2.49 -17.74
N SER A 88 13.65 3.52 -18.21
CA SER A 88 13.98 4.92 -17.95
C SER A 88 13.17 5.53 -16.82
N GLU A 89 12.19 4.79 -16.29
CA GLU A 89 11.20 5.26 -15.31
C GLU A 89 10.30 6.42 -15.81
N TYR A 90 10.42 6.78 -17.10
CA TYR A 90 9.44 7.60 -17.80
C TYR A 90 8.35 6.72 -18.39
N PHE A 91 7.18 6.74 -17.80
CA PHE A 91 6.05 5.95 -18.26
C PHE A 91 5.27 6.66 -19.36
N THR A 92 4.72 5.86 -20.25
CA THR A 92 3.75 6.30 -21.25
C THR A 92 2.39 5.73 -20.89
N ILE A 93 1.38 6.59 -20.74
CA ILE A 93 0.00 6.18 -20.48
C ILE A 93 -0.72 5.90 -21.80
N TYR A 94 -1.50 4.82 -21.81
CA TYR A 94 -2.36 4.38 -22.90
C TYR A 94 -3.78 4.24 -22.37
N VAL A 95 -4.77 4.57 -23.20
CA VAL A 95 -6.18 4.30 -22.90
C VAL A 95 -6.79 3.50 -24.03
N ARG A 96 -7.46 2.37 -23.71
CA ARG A 96 -8.10 1.52 -24.68
C ARG A 96 -9.49 1.03 -24.25
N LYS A 97 -10.32 0.65 -25.18
CA LYS A 97 -11.52 -0.16 -24.90
C LYS A 97 -11.11 -1.58 -24.51
N ILE A 98 -11.78 -2.16 -23.52
CA ILE A 98 -11.51 -3.54 -23.08
C ILE A 98 -12.06 -4.54 -24.11
N SER A 99 -13.22 -4.27 -24.71
CA SER A 99 -13.93 -5.20 -25.59
C SER A 99 -13.16 -5.59 -26.85
N ASP A 100 -12.44 -4.67 -27.46
CA ASP A 100 -11.74 -4.86 -28.74
C ASP A 100 -10.26 -4.50 -28.71
N ASN A 101 -9.76 -4.09 -27.55
CA ASN A 101 -8.39 -3.61 -27.34
C ASN A 101 -7.98 -2.40 -28.18
N LYS A 102 -8.96 -1.64 -28.71
CA LYS A 102 -8.71 -0.45 -29.51
C LYS A 102 -8.22 0.70 -28.66
N ILE A 103 -7.06 1.27 -29.00
CA ILE A 103 -6.56 2.51 -28.39
C ILE A 103 -7.48 3.65 -28.81
N ILE A 104 -7.94 4.43 -27.84
CA ILE A 104 -8.95 5.47 -28.01
C ILE A 104 -8.49 6.89 -27.64
N SER A 105 -7.26 7.03 -27.22
CA SER A 105 -6.69 8.34 -26.87
C SER A 105 -5.23 8.43 -27.33
N ASP A 106 -4.69 9.66 -27.37
CA ASP A 106 -3.27 9.87 -27.61
C ASP A 106 -2.44 9.18 -26.50
N LYS A 107 -1.19 8.83 -26.83
CA LYS A 107 -0.22 8.36 -25.85
C LYS A 107 0.28 9.55 -25.04
N ILE A 108 0.22 9.43 -23.72
CA ILE A 108 0.72 10.48 -22.83
C ILE A 108 2.10 10.08 -22.34
N HIS A 109 3.12 10.80 -22.79
CA HIS A 109 4.52 10.50 -22.50
C HIS A 109 5.05 11.25 -21.27
N GLU A 110 6.18 10.77 -20.73
CA GLU A 110 6.94 11.42 -19.65
C GLU A 110 6.14 11.56 -18.36
N THR A 111 5.38 10.53 -18.01
CA THR A 111 4.54 10.51 -16.81
C THR A 111 5.19 9.68 -15.70
N SER A 112 4.71 9.86 -14.46
CA SER A 112 5.06 8.99 -13.32
C SER A 112 4.49 7.58 -13.42
N GLY A 113 3.57 7.36 -14.36
CA GLY A 113 2.87 6.10 -14.55
C GLY A 113 1.52 5.99 -13.84
N SER A 114 1.24 6.82 -12.84
CA SER A 114 -0.04 6.78 -12.12
C SER A 114 -1.16 7.45 -12.91
N VAL A 115 -2.36 6.86 -12.83
CA VAL A 115 -3.58 7.32 -13.49
C VAL A 115 -4.74 7.34 -12.52
N THR A 116 -5.54 8.40 -12.55
CA THR A 116 -6.79 8.48 -11.77
C THR A 116 -7.95 8.90 -12.69
N TRP A 117 -9.00 8.08 -12.77
CA TRP A 117 -10.19 8.39 -13.56
C TRP A 117 -11.07 9.46 -12.90
N SER A 118 -11.71 10.33 -13.73
CA SER A 118 -12.89 11.07 -13.27
C SER A 118 -14.08 10.14 -13.12
N LEU A 119 -15.05 10.47 -12.25
CA LEU A 119 -16.22 9.61 -12.01
C LEU A 119 -17.11 9.40 -13.24
N ASP A 120 -17.11 10.36 -14.17
CA ASP A 120 -17.88 10.32 -15.42
C ASP A 120 -17.13 9.64 -16.58
N ASP A 121 -15.91 9.11 -16.31
CA ASP A 121 -15.03 8.43 -17.28
C ASP A 121 -14.60 9.29 -18.50
N LYS A 122 -14.83 10.60 -18.46
CA LYS A 122 -14.43 11.48 -19.55
C LYS A 122 -12.99 11.94 -19.47
N TYR A 123 -12.41 11.89 -18.29
CA TYR A 123 -11.06 12.38 -18.04
C TYR A 123 -10.22 11.39 -17.26
N ILE A 124 -8.92 11.46 -17.47
CA ILE A 124 -7.92 10.91 -16.56
C ILE A 124 -7.04 12.06 -16.05
N PHE A 125 -6.60 11.91 -14.79
CA PHE A 125 -5.58 12.76 -14.18
C PHE A 125 -4.28 12.00 -14.10
N TYR A 126 -3.17 12.70 -14.31
CA TYR A 126 -1.83 12.11 -14.27
C TYR A 126 -0.78 13.12 -13.83
N SER A 127 0.36 12.63 -13.34
CA SER A 127 1.53 13.46 -13.03
C SER A 127 2.54 13.40 -14.16
N LYS A 128 3.01 14.57 -14.62
CA LYS A 128 4.09 14.68 -15.59
C LYS A 128 5.43 14.87 -14.88
N LEU A 129 6.45 14.12 -15.32
CA LEU A 129 7.82 14.21 -14.83
C LEU A 129 8.56 15.37 -15.50
N ASP A 130 9.47 15.99 -14.77
CA ASP A 130 10.46 16.92 -15.30
C ASP A 130 11.77 16.18 -15.71
N GLU A 131 12.79 16.94 -16.13
CA GLU A 131 14.09 16.40 -16.54
C GLU A 131 14.88 15.70 -15.41
N HIS A 132 14.46 15.88 -14.16
CA HIS A 132 15.04 15.23 -12.97
C HIS A 132 14.19 14.06 -12.44
N HIS A 133 13.28 13.53 -13.26
CA HIS A 133 12.32 12.49 -12.88
C HIS A 133 11.42 12.86 -11.69
N ARG A 134 11.11 14.16 -11.53
CA ARG A 134 10.25 14.64 -10.46
C ARG A 134 8.83 14.87 -10.98
N PRO A 135 7.78 14.25 -10.39
CA PRO A 135 6.39 14.55 -10.73
C PRO A 135 5.99 15.88 -10.09
N ARG A 136 6.03 16.95 -10.89
CA ARG A 136 5.77 18.33 -10.41
C ARG A 136 4.51 18.95 -10.97
N LYS A 137 3.88 18.32 -11.96
CA LYS A 137 2.69 18.87 -12.63
C LYS A 137 1.59 17.84 -12.69
N ILE A 138 0.38 18.22 -12.29
CA ILE A 138 -0.83 17.43 -12.45
C ILE A 138 -1.60 17.96 -13.65
N TYR A 139 -1.86 17.08 -14.60
CA TYR A 139 -2.68 17.36 -15.77
C TYR A 139 -3.99 16.59 -15.76
N ARG A 140 -4.98 17.12 -16.47
CA ARG A 140 -6.23 16.43 -16.81
C ARG A 140 -6.28 16.25 -18.33
N HIS A 141 -6.40 15.00 -18.77
CA HIS A 141 -6.56 14.63 -20.17
C HIS A 141 -8.02 14.25 -20.45
N GLN A 142 -8.64 14.82 -21.48
CA GLN A 142 -9.95 14.41 -21.95
C GLN A 142 -9.79 13.20 -22.89
N ILE A 143 -10.50 12.11 -22.61
CA ILE A 143 -10.42 10.88 -23.40
C ILE A 143 -10.79 11.15 -24.85
N GLY A 144 -9.95 10.71 -25.80
CA GLY A 144 -10.16 10.86 -27.23
C GLY A 144 -9.66 12.17 -27.83
N THR A 145 -9.07 13.05 -27.05
CA THR A 145 -8.46 14.30 -27.53
C THR A 145 -6.95 14.20 -27.71
N LYS A 146 -6.32 15.28 -28.13
CA LYS A 146 -4.87 15.40 -28.26
C LYS A 146 -4.23 15.83 -26.94
N THR A 147 -3.07 15.28 -26.61
CA THR A 147 -2.35 15.64 -25.38
C THR A 147 -1.89 17.09 -25.29
N LYS A 148 -1.75 17.79 -26.44
CA LYS A 148 -1.47 19.22 -26.46
C LYS A 148 -2.60 20.09 -25.87
N ASP A 149 -3.81 19.52 -25.81
CA ASP A 149 -5.03 20.18 -25.31
C ASP A 149 -5.25 19.87 -23.80
N ASP A 150 -4.33 19.13 -23.16
CA ASP A 150 -4.42 18.75 -21.76
C ASP A 150 -4.35 19.96 -20.83
N GLN A 151 -5.23 19.96 -19.85
CA GLN A 151 -5.33 21.05 -18.90
C GLN A 151 -4.37 20.86 -17.73
N LEU A 152 -3.49 21.83 -17.49
CA LEU A 152 -2.70 21.90 -16.27
C LEU A 152 -3.63 22.24 -15.09
N ILE A 153 -3.68 21.37 -14.10
CA ILE A 153 -4.49 21.54 -12.88
C ILE A 153 -3.66 22.11 -11.74
N TYR A 154 -2.43 21.63 -11.58
CA TYR A 154 -1.54 22.08 -10.52
C TYR A 154 -0.07 21.98 -10.95
N GLU A 155 0.72 22.93 -10.50
CA GLU A 155 2.18 22.92 -10.65
C GLU A 155 2.85 23.21 -9.32
N GLU A 156 3.68 22.26 -8.87
CA GLU A 156 4.59 22.46 -7.74
C GLU A 156 5.84 23.20 -8.21
N LYS A 157 6.10 24.36 -7.63
CA LYS A 157 7.21 25.23 -8.03
C LYS A 157 8.49 25.00 -7.24
N ASP A 158 8.37 24.39 -6.07
CA ASP A 158 9.53 24.03 -5.25
C ASP A 158 10.15 22.75 -5.78
N GLU A 159 11.41 22.80 -6.16
CA GLU A 159 12.14 21.67 -6.75
C GLU A 159 12.39 20.53 -5.77
N GLY A 160 12.31 20.79 -4.46
CA GLY A 160 12.41 19.78 -3.41
C GLY A 160 11.16 18.93 -3.25
N PHE A 161 10.03 19.34 -3.87
CA PHE A 161 8.73 18.71 -3.69
C PHE A 161 8.26 17.96 -4.94
N THR A 162 7.52 16.91 -4.71
CA THR A 162 6.82 16.13 -5.75
C THR A 162 5.31 16.21 -5.53
N CYS A 163 4.50 16.01 -6.56
CA CYS A 163 3.05 16.00 -6.43
C CYS A 163 2.39 14.75 -7.03
N ALA A 164 1.28 14.35 -6.43
CA ALA A 164 0.42 13.26 -6.88
C ALA A 164 -1.05 13.63 -6.68
N ILE A 165 -1.94 12.97 -7.42
CA ILE A 165 -3.38 13.13 -7.28
C ILE A 165 -4.04 11.82 -6.88
N SER A 166 -5.05 11.88 -6.02
CA SER A 166 -5.86 10.74 -5.61
C SER A 166 -7.31 11.16 -5.34
N MET A 167 -8.22 10.21 -5.32
CA MET A 167 -9.62 10.43 -4.97
C MET A 167 -9.87 10.06 -3.51
N SER A 168 -10.77 10.78 -2.83
CA SER A 168 -11.19 10.47 -1.47
C SER A 168 -11.93 9.14 -1.36
N SER A 169 -11.95 8.54 -0.16
CA SER A 169 -12.63 7.27 0.12
C SER A 169 -14.14 7.31 -0.14
N ASP A 170 -14.78 8.47 -0.03
CA ASP A 170 -16.20 8.66 -0.32
C ASP A 170 -16.49 9.22 -1.73
N GLU A 171 -15.44 9.27 -2.58
CA GLU A 171 -15.52 9.74 -3.97
C GLU A 171 -16.09 11.18 -4.13
N LYS A 172 -15.92 12.06 -3.11
CA LYS A 172 -16.38 13.46 -3.17
C LYS A 172 -15.33 14.45 -3.60
N TYR A 173 -14.05 14.16 -3.33
CA TYR A 173 -12.96 15.07 -3.58
C TYR A 173 -11.78 14.41 -4.29
N PHE A 174 -11.12 15.18 -5.14
CA PHE A 174 -9.74 14.90 -5.51
C PHE A 174 -8.81 15.63 -4.56
N PHE A 175 -7.76 14.95 -4.11
CA PHE A 175 -6.66 15.50 -3.35
C PHE A 175 -5.40 15.54 -4.20
N ILE A 176 -4.73 16.69 -4.24
CA ILE A 176 -3.38 16.84 -4.76
C ILE A 176 -2.46 16.94 -3.57
N SER A 177 -1.64 15.91 -3.37
CA SER A 177 -0.63 15.87 -2.32
C SER A 177 0.70 16.33 -2.89
N THR A 178 1.31 17.32 -2.25
CA THR A 178 2.67 17.74 -2.57
C THR A 178 3.56 17.58 -1.34
N SER A 179 4.73 16.98 -1.51
CA SER A 179 5.60 16.64 -0.39
C SER A 179 7.06 16.49 -0.77
N ASP A 180 7.91 16.78 0.22
CA ASP A 180 9.25 16.24 0.33
C ASP A 180 9.28 15.04 1.30
N HIS A 181 10.46 14.68 1.82
CA HIS A 181 10.61 13.57 2.75
C HIS A 181 10.02 13.86 4.15
N THR A 182 9.89 15.12 4.56
CA THR A 182 9.54 15.55 5.93
C THR A 182 8.34 16.48 6.00
N THR A 183 7.94 17.07 4.91
CA THR A 183 6.94 18.14 4.85
C THR A 183 5.90 17.82 3.78
N SER A 184 4.63 18.10 4.04
CA SER A 184 3.58 17.96 3.02
C SER A 184 2.62 19.15 2.99
N GLU A 185 1.92 19.28 1.86
CA GLU A 185 0.84 20.22 1.64
C GLU A 185 -0.23 19.56 0.77
N ILE A 186 -1.49 19.81 1.06
CA ILE A 186 -2.61 19.20 0.34
C ILE A 186 -3.49 20.29 -0.27
N TYR A 187 -3.84 20.09 -1.53
CA TYR A 187 -4.89 20.83 -2.22
C TYR A 187 -6.04 19.89 -2.54
N PHE A 188 -7.24 20.42 -2.72
CA PHE A 188 -8.41 19.60 -3.02
C PHE A 188 -9.43 20.35 -3.88
N PHE A 189 -10.27 19.60 -4.59
CA PHE A 189 -11.41 20.11 -5.33
C PHE A 189 -12.51 19.05 -5.42
N ASP A 190 -13.75 19.49 -5.67
CA ASP A 190 -14.90 18.60 -5.83
C ASP A 190 -14.75 17.74 -7.09
N VAL A 191 -15.12 16.45 -7.03
CA VAL A 191 -15.01 15.52 -8.17
C VAL A 191 -15.88 15.92 -9.37
N ASN A 192 -16.94 16.72 -9.13
CA ASN A 192 -17.85 17.22 -10.16
C ASN A 192 -17.44 18.60 -10.73
N ASP A 193 -16.33 19.17 -10.28
CA ASP A 193 -15.87 20.47 -10.77
C ASP A 193 -15.38 20.33 -12.22
N LEU A 194 -16.11 20.94 -13.16
CA LEU A 194 -15.78 20.92 -14.59
C LEU A 194 -14.55 21.78 -14.94
N SER A 195 -14.19 22.72 -14.08
CA SER A 195 -13.04 23.63 -14.24
C SER A 195 -12.23 23.71 -12.94
N PRO A 196 -11.64 22.59 -12.51
CA PRO A 196 -11.10 22.47 -11.17
C PRO A 196 -10.02 23.53 -10.87
N LYS A 197 -10.26 24.23 -9.78
CA LYS A 197 -9.31 25.16 -9.18
C LYS A 197 -8.97 24.62 -7.79
N PRO A 198 -7.86 23.90 -7.63
CA PRO A 198 -7.51 23.28 -6.36
C PRO A 198 -7.42 24.32 -5.24
N LYS A 199 -8.14 24.07 -4.14
CA LYS A 199 -8.11 24.90 -2.93
C LYS A 199 -7.08 24.32 -1.97
N LEU A 200 -6.29 25.19 -1.37
CA LEU A 200 -5.34 24.80 -0.34
C LEU A 200 -6.11 24.30 0.90
N PHE A 201 -5.77 23.10 1.39
CA PHE A 201 -6.32 22.56 2.64
C PHE A 201 -5.66 23.22 3.85
N ARG A 202 -4.33 23.18 3.92
CA ARG A 202 -3.52 23.87 4.93
C ARG A 202 -2.12 24.11 4.38
N LYS A 203 -1.58 25.34 4.61
CA LYS A 203 -0.23 25.71 4.19
C LYS A 203 0.82 24.83 4.84
N ARG A 204 1.82 24.40 4.05
CA ARG A 204 2.95 23.60 4.54
C ARG A 204 3.72 24.30 5.65
N GLN A 205 4.19 23.53 6.62
CA GLN A 205 5.09 23.93 7.67
C GLN A 205 6.27 22.95 7.66
N LYS A 206 7.48 23.46 7.77
CA LYS A 206 8.69 22.64 7.75
C LYS A 206 8.58 21.50 8.78
N GLU A 207 8.90 20.28 8.36
CA GLU A 207 8.86 19.05 9.16
C GLU A 207 7.45 18.62 9.62
N ILE A 208 6.40 19.26 9.12
CA ILE A 208 5.03 18.83 9.36
C ILE A 208 4.51 18.09 8.12
N ARG A 209 4.15 16.85 8.34
CA ARG A 209 3.47 15.99 7.35
C ARG A 209 2.01 15.85 7.73
N TYR A 210 1.16 15.86 6.72
CA TYR A 210 -0.22 15.47 6.88
C TYR A 210 -0.76 14.89 5.56
N SER A 211 -1.70 13.99 5.69
CA SER A 211 -2.56 13.49 4.62
C SER A 211 -4.00 13.63 5.02
N VAL A 212 -4.89 13.71 4.04
CA VAL A 212 -6.32 13.94 4.26
C VAL A 212 -7.11 12.88 3.51
N ASP A 213 -8.14 12.36 4.14
CA ASP A 213 -9.17 11.56 3.48
C ASP A 213 -10.56 12.13 3.84
N SER A 214 -11.54 11.88 2.99
CA SER A 214 -12.94 12.29 3.19
C SER A 214 -13.82 11.08 3.40
N TRP A 215 -14.68 11.16 4.44
CA TRP A 215 -15.70 10.17 4.68
C TRP A 215 -16.95 10.79 5.28
N LYS A 216 -18.08 10.64 4.58
CA LYS A 216 -19.37 11.22 4.95
C LYS A 216 -19.30 12.76 5.00
N GLU A 217 -19.31 13.37 6.20
CA GLU A 217 -19.31 14.83 6.39
C GLU A 217 -18.00 15.36 6.98
N ASN A 218 -17.00 14.50 7.10
CA ASN A 218 -15.76 14.84 7.78
C ASN A 218 -14.54 14.56 6.91
N PHE A 219 -13.52 15.37 7.11
CA PHE A 219 -12.15 15.05 6.75
C PHE A 219 -11.46 14.38 7.93
N PHE A 220 -10.69 13.35 7.63
CA PHE A 220 -9.79 12.67 8.57
C PHE A 220 -8.37 13.01 8.18
N ILE A 221 -7.60 13.52 9.13
CA ILE A 221 -6.27 14.07 8.88
C ILE A 221 -5.25 13.26 9.71
N HIS A 222 -4.37 12.53 9.04
CA HIS A 222 -3.22 11.88 9.67
C HIS A 222 -2.05 12.86 9.65
N THR A 223 -1.51 13.25 10.82
CA THR A 223 -0.52 14.32 10.91
C THR A 223 0.41 14.16 12.11
N ASN A 224 1.62 14.71 11.97
CA ASN A 224 2.55 14.89 13.09
C ASN A 224 2.52 16.32 13.69
N LEU A 225 1.53 17.14 13.36
CA LEU A 225 1.36 18.47 13.95
C LEU A 225 1.11 18.35 15.46
N ASP A 226 2.01 18.89 16.26
CA ASP A 226 2.01 18.76 17.74
C ASP A 226 1.96 17.31 18.25
N ALA A 227 2.48 16.36 17.44
CA ALA A 227 2.41 14.93 17.71
C ALA A 227 3.53 14.18 17.00
N GLU A 228 4.71 14.06 17.62
CA GLU A 228 5.89 13.47 16.98
C GLU A 228 5.62 12.11 16.30
N ASP A 229 4.86 11.23 16.96
CA ASP A 229 4.56 9.88 16.48
C ASP A 229 3.23 9.79 15.68
N PHE A 230 2.78 10.93 15.16
CA PHE A 230 1.51 11.12 14.45
C PHE A 230 0.27 10.95 15.34
N LYS A 231 -0.80 11.54 14.87
CA LYS A 231 -2.17 11.44 15.37
C LYS A 231 -3.15 11.48 14.20
N ILE A 232 -4.40 11.14 14.46
CA ILE A 232 -5.48 11.38 13.50
C ILE A 232 -6.38 12.46 14.07
N CYS A 233 -6.54 13.54 13.31
CA CYS A 233 -7.49 14.61 13.59
C CYS A 233 -8.74 14.45 12.71
N ILE A 234 -9.81 15.13 13.08
CA ILE A 234 -11.06 15.23 12.33
C ILE A 234 -11.49 16.69 12.23
N CYS A 235 -12.07 17.07 11.09
CA CYS A 235 -12.78 18.34 10.94
C CYS A 235 -13.96 18.17 9.98
N LYS A 236 -14.94 19.12 10.05
CA LYS A 236 -16.07 19.15 9.11
C LYS A 236 -15.64 19.66 7.74
N HIS A 237 -16.32 19.22 6.66
CA HIS A 237 -16.07 19.70 5.30
C HIS A 237 -16.19 21.22 5.17
N GLY A 238 -17.08 21.86 5.93
CA GLY A 238 -17.26 23.31 5.96
C GLY A 238 -16.29 24.08 6.85
N ASP A 239 -15.45 23.39 7.66
CA ASP A 239 -14.53 24.02 8.62
C ASP A 239 -13.18 23.32 8.66
N ILE A 240 -12.44 23.44 7.57
CA ILE A 240 -11.14 22.76 7.35
C ILE A 240 -10.01 23.26 8.26
N ASN A 241 -10.21 24.35 8.97
CA ASN A 241 -9.19 24.94 9.86
C ASN A 241 -9.27 24.41 11.29
N ASN A 242 -10.39 23.83 11.69
CA ASN A 242 -10.68 23.39 13.06
C ASN A 242 -10.38 21.89 13.23
N TRP A 243 -9.11 21.53 13.29
CA TRP A 243 -8.68 20.15 13.49
C TRP A 243 -8.81 19.75 14.95
N GLN A 244 -9.63 18.76 15.23
CA GLN A 244 -9.83 18.18 16.55
C GLN A 244 -9.16 16.81 16.63
N ASP A 245 -8.48 16.52 17.73
CA ASP A 245 -7.84 15.22 17.95
C ASP A 245 -8.91 14.12 18.01
N TYR A 246 -8.77 13.11 17.17
CA TYR A 246 -9.69 11.96 17.07
C TYR A 246 -9.04 10.65 17.55
N ILE A 247 -7.80 10.41 17.13
CA ILE A 247 -6.91 9.40 17.71
C ILE A 247 -5.66 10.16 18.18
N PRO A 248 -5.47 10.31 19.49
CA PRO A 248 -4.32 11.04 20.03
C PRO A 248 -3.02 10.28 19.82
N ALA A 249 -1.92 11.02 19.73
CA ALA A 249 -0.58 10.45 19.67
C ALA A 249 -0.22 9.72 20.97
N THR A 250 0.54 8.65 20.84
CA THR A 250 1.15 7.93 21.97
C THR A 250 2.66 7.85 21.73
N LYS A 251 3.45 8.33 22.67
CA LYS A 251 4.92 8.34 22.54
C LYS A 251 5.47 6.93 22.27
N GLY A 252 6.31 6.80 21.25
CA GLY A 252 6.93 5.54 20.84
C GLY A 252 5.99 4.59 20.09
N VAL A 253 4.79 5.06 19.73
CA VAL A 253 3.80 4.31 18.93
C VAL A 253 3.52 5.10 17.66
N LEU A 254 4.01 4.60 16.55
CA LEU A 254 3.76 5.23 15.25
C LEU A 254 2.36 4.87 14.77
N ILE A 255 1.46 5.85 14.69
CA ILE A 255 0.16 5.66 14.04
C ILE A 255 0.42 5.58 12.54
N GLY A 256 0.01 4.46 11.94
CA GLY A 256 0.10 4.19 10.51
C GLY A 256 -1.11 4.70 9.73
N GLY A 257 -1.29 4.14 8.52
CA GLY A 257 -2.46 4.42 7.70
C GLY A 257 -3.76 3.89 8.29
N PHE A 258 -4.87 4.40 7.75
CA PHE A 258 -6.21 3.94 8.08
C PHE A 258 -7.07 3.79 6.83
N ASP A 259 -8.08 2.93 6.92
CA ASP A 259 -9.17 2.78 5.96
C ASP A 259 -10.50 3.12 6.61
N LEU A 260 -11.37 3.78 5.84
CA LEU A 260 -12.73 4.15 6.25
C LEU A 260 -13.74 3.31 5.45
N LEU A 261 -14.62 2.64 6.14
CA LEU A 261 -15.67 1.81 5.53
C LEU A 261 -16.92 1.81 6.41
N ASN A 262 -18.12 2.00 5.82
CA ASN A 262 -19.39 2.09 6.52
C ASN A 262 -19.31 2.98 7.78
N GLU A 263 -19.44 2.41 8.97
CA GLU A 263 -19.37 3.09 10.28
C GLU A 263 -18.03 2.82 10.99
N TRP A 264 -16.99 2.41 10.27
CA TRP A 264 -15.75 1.93 10.85
C TRP A 264 -14.52 2.63 10.29
N MET A 265 -13.54 2.83 11.17
CA MET A 265 -12.15 3.09 10.81
C MET A 265 -11.33 1.84 11.19
N VAL A 266 -10.55 1.35 10.24
CA VAL A 266 -9.55 0.31 10.49
C VAL A 266 -8.19 0.97 10.35
N ARG A 267 -7.33 0.89 11.37
CA ARG A 267 -6.01 1.53 11.34
C ARG A 267 -4.93 0.60 11.87
N SER A 268 -3.69 0.93 11.54
CA SER A 268 -2.51 0.24 12.05
C SER A 268 -1.71 1.13 13.00
N GLU A 269 -1.06 0.50 13.97
CA GLU A 269 -0.04 1.10 14.82
C GLU A 269 1.21 0.25 14.83
N LEU A 270 2.38 0.88 14.75
CA LEU A 270 3.66 0.20 14.95
C LEU A 270 4.15 0.52 16.37
N ARG A 271 4.32 -0.52 17.17
CA ARG A 271 4.78 -0.44 18.53
C ARG A 271 5.86 -1.48 18.78
N ASP A 272 7.04 -1.06 19.20
CA ASP A 272 8.16 -1.96 19.51
C ASP A 272 8.44 -2.99 18.40
N ALA A 273 8.50 -2.52 17.16
CA ALA A 273 8.69 -3.30 15.93
C ALA A 273 7.55 -4.29 15.59
N LEU A 274 6.42 -4.23 16.28
CA LEU A 274 5.25 -5.05 15.99
C LEU A 274 4.07 -4.19 15.57
N THR A 275 3.48 -4.51 14.43
CA THR A 275 2.25 -3.87 13.97
C THR A 275 1.04 -4.46 14.69
N LYS A 276 0.10 -3.59 15.07
CA LYS A 276 -1.23 -3.95 15.56
C LYS A 276 -2.29 -3.28 14.70
N LEU A 277 -3.44 -3.92 14.62
CA LEU A 277 -4.62 -3.37 13.94
C LEU A 277 -5.69 -3.03 14.96
N TYR A 278 -6.39 -1.93 14.72
CA TYR A 278 -7.49 -1.46 15.54
C TYR A 278 -8.73 -1.19 14.66
N VAL A 279 -9.88 -1.46 15.23
CA VAL A 279 -11.17 -1.13 14.62
C VAL A 279 -11.89 -0.15 15.54
N LYS A 280 -12.26 1.01 15.01
CA LYS A 280 -13.01 2.04 15.74
C LYS A 280 -14.36 2.27 15.08
N ASN A 281 -15.43 2.22 15.88
CA ASN A 281 -16.75 2.59 15.41
C ASN A 281 -16.89 4.12 15.40
N LEU A 282 -17.19 4.70 14.24
CA LEU A 282 -17.24 6.15 14.03
C LEU A 282 -18.45 6.82 14.70
N LYS A 283 -19.52 6.07 15.04
CA LYS A 283 -20.70 6.60 15.71
C LYS A 283 -20.57 6.56 17.23
N THR A 284 -20.11 5.42 17.74
CA THR A 284 -20.04 5.19 19.19
C THR A 284 -18.70 5.55 19.81
N ASN A 285 -17.68 5.80 18.97
CA ASN A 285 -16.28 5.98 19.34
C ASN A 285 -15.63 4.79 20.07
N LYS A 286 -16.34 3.64 20.18
CA LYS A 286 -15.75 2.43 20.74
C LYS A 286 -14.66 1.90 19.81
N GLU A 287 -13.56 1.50 20.43
CA GLU A 287 -12.38 0.97 19.76
C GLU A 287 -11.96 -0.36 20.36
N GLU A 288 -11.45 -1.26 19.53
CA GLU A 288 -10.96 -2.57 19.95
C GLU A 288 -9.77 -3.02 19.09
N ASP A 289 -8.94 -3.88 19.66
CA ASP A 289 -7.87 -4.56 18.94
C ASP A 289 -8.48 -5.55 17.93
N LEU A 290 -7.97 -5.55 16.71
CA LEU A 290 -8.32 -6.56 15.71
C LEU A 290 -7.32 -7.71 15.83
N VAL A 291 -7.67 -8.74 16.61
CA VAL A 291 -6.84 -9.92 16.87
C VAL A 291 -7.12 -11.00 15.82
N ILE A 292 -6.11 -11.31 15.00
CA ILE A 292 -6.24 -12.28 13.91
C ILE A 292 -5.86 -13.69 14.36
N THR A 293 -4.86 -13.81 15.25
CA THR A 293 -4.27 -15.08 15.71
C THR A 293 -3.71 -14.94 17.12
N ASP A 294 -3.48 -16.07 17.80
CA ASP A 294 -2.83 -16.11 19.11
C ASP A 294 -1.29 -15.99 19.03
N GLU A 295 -0.71 -16.07 17.83
CA GLU A 295 0.72 -15.82 17.63
C GLU A 295 1.08 -14.38 18.04
N LYS A 296 2.17 -14.23 18.82
CA LYS A 296 2.56 -12.93 19.38
C LYS A 296 3.42 -12.08 18.45
N VAL A 297 4.16 -12.73 17.57
CA VAL A 297 5.11 -12.07 16.66
C VAL A 297 4.60 -12.24 15.24
N ILE A 298 3.79 -11.31 14.80
CA ILE A 298 3.14 -11.34 13.48
C ILE A 298 3.33 -10.04 12.73
N THR A 299 3.12 -10.10 11.42
CA THR A 299 2.89 -8.94 10.55
C THR A 299 1.43 -9.01 10.09
N PRO A 300 0.52 -8.29 10.75
CA PRO A 300 -0.88 -8.25 10.35
C PRO A 300 -1.12 -7.23 9.26
N GLY A 301 -2.19 -7.42 8.49
CA GLY A 301 -2.68 -6.47 7.50
C GLY A 301 -4.19 -6.52 7.38
N ALA A 302 -4.77 -5.42 6.93
CA ALA A 302 -6.17 -5.32 6.54
C ALA A 302 -6.25 -4.68 5.16
N SER A 303 -7.24 -5.07 4.36
CA SER A 303 -7.49 -4.48 3.05
C SER A 303 -8.96 -4.60 2.66
N LEU A 304 -9.42 -3.69 1.81
CA LEU A 304 -10.78 -3.71 1.30
C LEU A 304 -10.99 -4.91 0.36
N MET A 305 -12.21 -5.46 0.40
CA MET A 305 -12.65 -6.52 -0.51
C MET A 305 -13.33 -5.97 -1.75
N GLN A 306 -13.74 -4.72 -1.71
CA GLN A 306 -14.51 -4.06 -2.74
C GLN A 306 -14.32 -2.53 -2.69
N LYS A 307 -14.58 -1.86 -3.83
CA LYS A 307 -14.52 -0.40 -3.93
C LYS A 307 -15.64 0.27 -3.15
N ASP A 308 -16.85 -0.30 -3.18
CA ASP A 308 -17.95 0.19 -2.36
C ASP A 308 -17.65 -0.03 -0.88
N ARG A 309 -17.40 1.06 -0.18
CA ARG A 309 -17.03 1.05 1.24
C ARG A 309 -18.23 0.91 2.20
N ASN A 310 -19.47 0.80 1.68
CA ASN A 310 -20.66 0.54 2.48
C ASN A 310 -20.77 -0.95 2.87
N THR A 311 -19.74 -1.44 3.53
CA THR A 311 -19.59 -2.83 3.94
C THR A 311 -19.01 -2.91 5.34
N ASN A 312 -19.33 -4.00 6.06
CA ASN A 312 -18.68 -4.36 7.33
C ASN A 312 -17.61 -5.45 7.14
N LYS A 313 -17.36 -5.87 5.88
CA LYS A 313 -16.43 -6.95 5.56
C LYS A 313 -15.16 -6.42 4.94
N LEU A 314 -14.05 -7.03 5.33
CA LEU A 314 -12.72 -6.76 4.79
C LEU A 314 -11.88 -8.04 4.75
N TYR A 315 -10.79 -8.01 4.00
CA TYR A 315 -9.75 -8.99 4.16
C TYR A 315 -8.87 -8.61 5.34
N ILE A 316 -8.64 -9.58 6.22
CA ILE A 316 -7.57 -9.49 7.21
C ILE A 316 -6.56 -10.59 6.93
N ALA A 317 -5.30 -10.29 7.12
CA ALA A 317 -4.23 -11.23 6.85
C ALA A 317 -3.15 -11.16 7.93
N TYR A 318 -2.39 -12.22 8.08
CA TYR A 318 -1.14 -12.18 8.83
C TYR A 318 -0.14 -13.17 8.26
N ASN A 319 1.10 -12.94 8.56
CA ASN A 319 2.18 -13.91 8.52
C ASN A 319 3.07 -13.72 9.75
N SER A 320 3.95 -14.66 10.01
CA SER A 320 4.95 -14.57 11.07
C SER A 320 6.28 -15.14 10.59
N PRO A 321 7.40 -15.00 11.30
CA PRO A 321 8.66 -15.58 10.87
C PRO A 321 8.59 -17.08 10.59
N LYS A 322 7.62 -17.80 11.19
CA LYS A 322 7.41 -19.24 11.03
C LYS A 322 6.14 -19.60 10.26
N THR A 323 5.15 -18.71 10.15
CA THR A 323 3.85 -19.02 9.54
C THR A 323 3.71 -18.28 8.21
N PRO A 324 3.56 -18.99 7.09
CA PRO A 324 3.23 -18.40 5.79
C PRO A 324 1.97 -17.56 5.82
N GLY A 325 1.80 -16.69 4.84
CA GLY A 325 0.66 -15.77 4.74
C GLY A 325 -0.69 -16.48 4.79
N LYS A 326 -1.58 -16.03 5.69
CA LYS A 326 -2.97 -16.46 5.80
C LYS A 326 -3.89 -15.27 5.67
N SER A 327 -4.90 -15.38 4.80
CA SER A 327 -5.88 -14.32 4.56
C SER A 327 -7.29 -14.81 4.84
N TYR A 328 -8.07 -13.97 5.49
CA TYR A 328 -9.43 -14.26 5.91
C TYR A 328 -10.38 -13.18 5.42
N ILE A 329 -11.61 -13.54 5.15
CA ILE A 329 -12.74 -12.60 5.15
C ILE A 329 -13.14 -12.42 6.61
N TYR A 330 -13.26 -11.17 7.04
CA TYR A 330 -13.63 -10.81 8.39
C TYR A 330 -14.82 -9.86 8.36
N ASP A 331 -15.82 -10.15 9.18
CA ASP A 331 -16.96 -9.27 9.39
C ASP A 331 -16.77 -8.54 10.73
N ILE A 332 -16.68 -7.21 10.68
CA ILE A 332 -16.40 -6.37 11.85
C ILE A 332 -17.52 -6.45 12.90
N VAL A 333 -18.77 -6.65 12.47
CA VAL A 333 -19.94 -6.67 13.35
C VAL A 333 -20.08 -8.01 14.06
N THR A 334 -20.06 -9.11 13.29
CA THR A 334 -20.25 -10.46 13.84
C THR A 334 -18.97 -11.06 14.41
N LYS A 335 -17.81 -10.49 14.10
CA LYS A 335 -16.45 -10.99 14.43
C LYS A 335 -16.12 -12.33 13.77
N GLU A 336 -16.95 -12.80 12.87
CA GLU A 336 -16.69 -14.02 12.12
C GLU A 336 -15.52 -13.84 11.17
N LYS A 337 -14.64 -14.81 11.12
CA LYS A 337 -13.53 -14.89 10.17
C LYS A 337 -13.52 -16.22 9.43
N LYS A 338 -13.36 -16.15 8.11
CA LYS A 338 -13.29 -17.30 7.23
C LYS A 338 -11.97 -17.29 6.48
N LEU A 339 -11.16 -18.34 6.63
CA LEU A 339 -9.92 -18.52 5.86
C LEU A 339 -10.27 -18.63 4.37
N VAL A 340 -9.65 -17.81 3.53
CA VAL A 340 -9.88 -17.78 2.08
C VAL A 340 -8.63 -18.00 1.25
N LYS A 341 -7.45 -17.75 1.84
CA LYS A 341 -6.18 -18.05 1.18
C LYS A 341 -5.10 -18.37 2.22
N GLU A 342 -4.27 -19.35 1.90
CA GLU A 342 -3.05 -19.68 2.62
C GLU A 342 -1.90 -19.78 1.63
N GLU A 343 -0.79 -19.12 1.95
CA GLU A 343 0.44 -19.24 1.16
C GLU A 343 1.03 -20.64 1.36
N ILE A 344 1.32 -21.29 0.25
CA ILE A 344 1.89 -22.63 0.23
C ILE A 344 3.38 -22.56 -0.08
N VAL A 345 4.20 -23.26 0.69
CA VAL A 345 5.61 -23.52 0.35
C VAL A 345 5.69 -24.88 -0.33
N PRO A 346 5.85 -24.95 -1.68
CA PRO A 346 5.73 -26.21 -2.43
C PRO A 346 6.69 -27.31 -1.99
N SER A 347 7.88 -26.96 -1.51
CA SER A 347 8.87 -27.91 -0.97
C SER A 347 8.54 -28.45 0.44
N GLY A 348 7.43 -28.02 1.02
CA GLY A 348 6.99 -28.37 2.36
C GLY A 348 7.50 -27.40 3.43
N HIS A 349 6.64 -27.15 4.42
CA HIS A 349 6.94 -26.32 5.58
C HIS A 349 5.96 -26.63 6.71
N LEU A 350 6.49 -26.78 7.91
CA LEU A 350 5.71 -27.00 9.14
C LEU A 350 6.04 -25.89 10.15
N PRO A 351 5.12 -24.94 10.42
CA PRO A 351 5.36 -23.84 11.35
C PRO A 351 5.85 -24.28 12.74
N ASN A 352 5.39 -25.45 13.22
CA ASN A 352 5.77 -26.00 14.53
C ASN A 352 7.20 -26.56 14.60
N ASP A 353 7.92 -26.57 13.47
CA ASP A 353 9.35 -26.92 13.48
C ASP A 353 10.24 -25.68 13.78
N TYR A 354 9.65 -24.53 13.89
CA TYR A 354 10.38 -23.27 14.09
C TYR A 354 9.97 -22.58 15.39
N ILE A 355 10.96 -22.01 16.06
CA ILE A 355 10.80 -21.22 17.27
C ILE A 355 11.05 -19.76 16.92
N VAL A 356 10.16 -18.89 17.38
CA VAL A 356 10.27 -17.44 17.25
C VAL A 356 10.30 -16.81 18.63
N GLU A 357 11.33 -16.01 18.90
CA GLU A 357 11.56 -15.37 20.18
C GLU A 357 11.78 -13.88 20.01
N ARG A 358 11.32 -13.12 20.99
CA ARG A 358 11.62 -11.67 21.09
C ARG A 358 12.62 -11.45 22.21
N LEU A 359 13.75 -10.86 21.84
CA LEU A 359 14.82 -10.53 22.79
C LEU A 359 15.13 -9.02 22.72
N ASN A 360 15.94 -8.56 23.64
CA ASN A 360 16.55 -7.24 23.57
C ASN A 360 18.05 -7.38 23.80
N CYS A 361 18.85 -6.60 23.05
CA CYS A 361 20.26 -6.43 23.36
C CYS A 361 20.56 -4.98 23.72
N ASP A 362 21.63 -4.79 24.49
CA ASP A 362 22.09 -3.45 24.81
C ASP A 362 22.91 -2.88 23.67
N SER A 363 22.60 -1.64 23.28
CA SER A 363 23.44 -0.83 22.41
C SER A 363 24.57 -0.21 23.21
N HIS A 364 25.61 0.30 22.53
CA HIS A 364 26.74 0.98 23.14
C HIS A 364 26.36 2.17 24.04
N ASP A 365 25.20 2.77 23.82
CA ASP A 365 24.63 3.86 24.58
C ASP A 365 23.61 3.43 25.65
N GLY A 366 23.51 2.12 25.93
CA GLY A 366 22.57 1.54 26.89
C GLY A 366 21.14 1.40 26.42
N ARG A 367 20.80 1.78 25.18
CA ARG A 367 19.46 1.57 24.62
C ARG A 367 19.20 0.09 24.34
N LYS A 368 18.02 -0.36 24.67
CA LYS A 368 17.58 -1.72 24.36
C LYS A 368 17.11 -1.81 22.90
N ILE A 369 17.81 -2.61 22.08
CA ILE A 369 17.46 -2.88 20.67
C ILE A 369 16.60 -4.14 20.63
N PRO A 370 15.36 -4.08 20.11
CA PRO A 370 14.53 -5.26 19.96
C PRO A 370 15.11 -6.19 18.90
N LEU A 371 15.09 -7.47 19.18
CA LEU A 371 15.49 -8.54 18.27
C LEU A 371 14.33 -9.48 18.02
N THR A 372 14.13 -9.90 16.78
CA THR A 372 13.29 -11.05 16.44
C THR A 372 14.20 -12.21 16.02
N VAL A 373 14.21 -13.26 16.80
CA VAL A 373 15.01 -14.46 16.58
C VAL A 373 14.14 -15.57 16.00
N THR A 374 14.61 -16.20 14.93
CA THR A 374 13.94 -17.35 14.30
C THR A 374 14.95 -18.47 14.12
N ARG A 375 14.62 -19.65 14.61
CA ARG A 375 15.48 -20.83 14.49
C ARG A 375 14.66 -22.10 14.30
N HIS A 376 15.28 -23.14 13.75
CA HIS A 376 14.68 -24.47 13.77
C HIS A 376 14.70 -25.04 15.21
N LYS A 377 13.67 -25.75 15.59
CA LYS A 377 13.56 -26.32 16.98
C LYS A 377 14.70 -27.26 17.36
N LYS A 378 15.37 -27.86 16.36
CA LYS A 378 16.50 -28.77 16.56
C LYS A 378 17.85 -28.06 16.72
N THR A 379 17.92 -26.76 16.37
CA THR A 379 19.16 -25.99 16.44
C THR A 379 19.63 -25.89 17.88
N LYS A 380 20.86 -26.34 18.13
CA LYS A 380 21.47 -26.29 19.44
C LYS A 380 21.83 -24.87 19.86
N LEU A 381 21.65 -24.57 21.14
CA LEU A 381 22.00 -23.28 21.75
C LEU A 381 23.24 -23.40 22.67
N ASP A 382 24.21 -24.18 22.25
CA ASP A 382 25.47 -24.47 22.97
C ASP A 382 26.67 -23.67 22.46
N GLY A 383 26.42 -22.69 21.61
CA GLY A 383 27.45 -21.86 20.98
C GLY A 383 28.00 -22.41 19.65
N SER A 384 27.55 -23.61 19.21
CA SER A 384 28.02 -24.21 17.95
C SER A 384 27.26 -23.75 16.72
N ALA A 385 26.03 -23.24 16.88
CA ALA A 385 25.20 -22.78 15.78
C ALA A 385 25.69 -21.44 15.21
N ASN A 386 25.72 -21.33 13.87
CA ASN A 386 25.96 -20.06 13.22
C ASN A 386 24.76 -19.13 13.36
N LEU A 387 25.01 -17.82 13.41
CA LEU A 387 24.01 -16.79 13.50
C LEU A 387 24.18 -15.80 12.34
N LEU A 388 23.05 -15.43 11.68
CA LEU A 388 22.97 -14.34 10.74
C LEU A 388 22.17 -13.20 11.37
N LEU A 389 22.85 -12.08 11.63
CA LEU A 389 22.23 -10.84 12.11
C LEU A 389 21.91 -9.97 10.92
N TYR A 390 20.63 -9.62 10.74
CA TYR A 390 20.13 -8.74 9.70
C TYR A 390 19.54 -7.46 10.29
N ALA A 391 19.87 -6.34 9.70
CA ALA A 391 19.30 -5.03 10.04
C ALA A 391 19.27 -4.13 8.79
N TYR A 392 18.47 -3.08 8.82
CA TYR A 392 18.46 -2.01 7.80
C TYR A 392 18.81 -0.66 8.41
N GLY A 393 17.90 -0.07 9.20
CA GLY A 393 18.16 1.13 10.00
C GLY A 393 18.38 2.42 9.20
N SER A 394 17.63 2.61 8.10
CA SER A 394 17.76 3.81 7.27
C SER A 394 16.39 4.28 6.76
N TYR A 395 16.32 5.58 6.42
CA TYR A 395 15.13 6.24 5.82
C TYR A 395 13.82 6.09 6.60
N GLY A 396 13.86 5.76 7.89
CA GLY A 396 12.66 5.48 8.67
C GLY A 396 11.98 4.15 8.32
N SER A 397 12.61 3.32 7.49
CA SER A 397 12.06 2.03 7.08
C SER A 397 12.18 1.00 8.20
N SER A 398 11.04 0.53 8.69
CA SER A 398 10.96 -0.47 9.75
C SER A 398 11.00 -1.89 9.19
N MET A 399 11.76 -2.76 9.83
CA MET A 399 11.88 -4.16 9.47
C MET A 399 10.89 -5.00 10.27
N GLY A 400 9.77 -5.38 9.65
CA GLY A 400 8.77 -6.26 10.29
C GLY A 400 9.21 -7.73 10.39
N PRO A 401 8.62 -8.50 11.32
CA PRO A 401 8.92 -9.91 11.54
C PRO A 401 8.15 -10.82 10.56
N GLY A 402 8.21 -10.55 9.26
CA GLY A 402 7.44 -11.28 8.25
C GLY A 402 8.02 -12.64 7.88
N PHE A 403 7.18 -13.49 7.28
CA PHE A 403 7.58 -14.76 6.67
C PHE A 403 8.48 -14.53 5.46
N SER A 404 9.43 -15.45 5.27
CA SER A 404 10.24 -15.51 4.04
C SER A 404 10.62 -16.96 3.78
N SER A 405 10.12 -17.52 2.69
CA SER A 405 10.42 -18.89 2.28
C SER A 405 11.92 -19.08 1.95
N SER A 406 12.60 -18.06 1.48
CA SER A 406 14.04 -18.10 1.19
C SER A 406 14.90 -18.24 2.45
N ARG A 407 14.49 -17.61 3.57
CA ARG A 407 15.19 -17.76 4.87
C ARG A 407 15.20 -19.19 5.38
N LEU A 408 14.19 -19.99 5.05
CA LEU A 408 14.11 -21.39 5.46
C LEU A 408 15.33 -22.19 5.01
N SER A 409 15.93 -21.82 3.88
CA SER A 409 17.14 -22.49 3.40
C SER A 409 18.33 -22.32 4.34
N LEU A 410 18.42 -21.18 5.03
CA LEU A 410 19.45 -20.95 6.06
C LEU A 410 19.05 -21.60 7.40
N ILE A 411 17.81 -21.38 7.83
CA ILE A 411 17.32 -21.85 9.13
C ILE A 411 17.33 -23.40 9.20
N ASN A 412 17.01 -24.08 8.08
CA ASN A 412 17.04 -25.54 7.99
C ASN A 412 18.47 -26.12 7.97
N ARG A 413 19.49 -25.27 7.89
CA ARG A 413 20.92 -25.60 8.01
C ARG A 413 21.49 -25.18 9.37
N ASP A 414 20.63 -25.14 10.38
CA ASP A 414 20.96 -24.75 11.74
C ASP A 414 21.53 -23.33 11.92
N ILE A 415 21.23 -22.43 10.97
CA ILE A 415 21.57 -21.01 11.11
C ILE A 415 20.43 -20.31 11.86
N ILE A 416 20.77 -19.62 12.94
CA ILE A 416 19.84 -18.76 13.68
C ILE A 416 19.69 -17.46 12.92
N TRP A 417 18.46 -17.12 12.50
CA TRP A 417 18.18 -15.83 11.87
C TRP A 417 17.75 -14.81 12.91
N VAL A 418 18.43 -13.68 12.97
CA VAL A 418 18.08 -12.57 13.86
C VAL A 418 17.82 -11.31 13.06
N THR A 419 16.64 -10.72 13.20
CA THR A 419 16.34 -9.37 12.72
C THR A 419 16.51 -8.40 13.88
N ALA A 420 17.45 -7.46 13.76
CA ALA A 420 17.63 -6.39 14.72
C ALA A 420 16.86 -5.15 14.28
N HIS A 421 15.97 -4.65 15.14
CA HIS A 421 15.11 -3.50 14.89
C HIS A 421 15.81 -2.21 15.36
N ILE A 422 16.87 -1.84 14.63
CA ILE A 422 17.79 -0.78 15.03
C ILE A 422 17.24 0.62 14.74
N ARG A 423 17.86 1.64 15.36
CA ARG A 423 17.59 3.06 15.07
C ARG A 423 17.85 3.38 13.59
N GLY A 424 17.18 4.44 13.11
CA GLY A 424 17.12 4.77 11.68
C GLY A 424 15.89 4.20 10.97
N GLY A 425 15.23 3.16 11.55
CA GLY A 425 13.84 2.80 11.31
C GLY A 425 12.90 3.51 12.28
N MET A 426 11.59 3.23 12.20
CA MET A 426 10.56 3.83 13.06
C MET A 426 9.92 2.83 14.03
N GLU A 427 10.59 1.74 14.36
CA GLU A 427 10.06 0.62 15.14
C GLU A 427 9.58 1.01 16.54
N ARG A 428 10.08 2.14 17.05
CA ARG A 428 9.70 2.75 18.34
C ARG A 428 9.34 4.23 18.18
N GLY A 429 8.66 4.56 17.08
CA GLY A 429 8.24 5.91 16.76
C GLY A 429 9.29 6.75 16.03
N MET A 430 8.95 8.00 15.78
CA MET A 430 9.77 8.94 15.01
C MET A 430 11.11 9.26 15.66
N ASN A 431 11.16 9.27 17.00
CA ASN A 431 12.42 9.53 17.71
C ASN A 431 13.47 8.42 17.43
N TRP A 432 13.02 7.17 17.26
CA TRP A 432 13.87 6.05 16.92
C TRP A 432 14.57 6.24 15.57
N TRP A 433 13.86 6.85 14.61
CA TRP A 433 14.41 7.25 13.33
C TRP A 433 15.37 8.45 13.46
N LYS A 434 14.97 9.49 14.16
CA LYS A 434 15.78 10.71 14.33
C LYS A 434 17.11 10.43 15.03
N GLU A 435 17.11 9.59 16.07
CA GLU A 435 18.32 9.17 16.78
C GLU A 435 19.27 8.30 15.93
N GLY A 436 18.81 7.77 14.82
CA GLY A 436 19.64 7.04 13.84
C GLY A 436 20.17 7.89 12.69
N LYS A 437 19.78 9.16 12.60
CA LYS A 437 20.38 10.12 11.65
C LYS A 437 21.75 10.55 12.15
N MET A 438 22.70 10.66 11.22
CA MET A 438 24.01 11.28 11.49
C MET A 438 23.87 12.80 11.48
#